data_23d7d18359ec456a6de21e1510fcc0f8
#
_entry.id   23d7d18359ec456a6de21e1510fcc0f8
#
_cell.length_a   1.000
_cell.length_b   1.000
_cell.length_c   1.000
_cell.angle_alpha   90.00
_cell.angle_beta   90.00
_cell.angle_gamma   90.00
#
_symmetry.space_group_name_H-M   'P 1'
#
loop_
_entity.id
_entity.type
_entity.pdbx_description
1 polymer ?
#
loop_
_entity_poly.entity_id
_entity_poly.type
_entity_poly.pdbx_seq_one_letter_code
_entity_poly.pdbx_strand_id
1 'polypeptide(L)'
;MAAARSEKIGYGLGDMSSSMFWKIFSYYLPFFYSNIFGLSLEHAAVLLLVTKLWDAVSDPVMGLIADRTTSRWGRYRPYLLWVAVPFAVAGILTFTTPTWSYSAKLIWAYATYLLMMTVYTAINVPYGAMLGVVTDDSRERTVFSSYRMFFAYGGSFLALAIFEPLCDLFTPDTGDMDAARAVAAQADGWQAAMIVVGTICALLFLLCFRLTRERVAPVESPSAGGQSILSDMKSLAGNGPWWILLGVAVAALLFNSIRGGAAAYYFKDFIGEDNLLGGSMILSCGAFLAIGEIANMLGVVLAVPISLRIGKRMTYIWAMAVSGLLSIVFFFMPATVAGCWAMVVLQIVISAAAGITFPLLWSMYADVADYSELKHGHGSTGLIFSSSSMAQKFGGAFGSALILWLLASYGYDTSGAAVQNGEAIFGLRMLMSWLPAAGCALAVLLVAIYPLNE
;
A
#
# COMPACT_ATOMS: atom_id res chain seq x y z
N MET A 1 21.26 17.67 -21.41
CA MET A 1 22.33 16.82 -20.80
C MET A 1 21.67 15.63 -20.12
N ALA A 2 22.11 14.40 -20.40
CA ALA A 2 21.58 13.21 -19.74
C ALA A 2 21.79 13.30 -18.21
N ALA A 3 20.78 12.92 -17.45
CA ALA A 3 20.84 12.94 -15.98
C ALA A 3 21.86 11.91 -15.48
N ALA A 4 22.64 12.29 -14.46
CA ALA A 4 23.64 11.41 -13.86
C ALA A 4 22.97 10.16 -13.23
N ARG A 5 23.69 9.03 -13.21
CA ARG A 5 23.18 7.79 -12.58
C ARG A 5 22.84 7.98 -11.10
N SER A 6 23.64 8.80 -10.40
CA SER A 6 23.37 9.17 -9.00
C SER A 6 22.04 9.88 -8.79
N GLU A 7 21.59 10.66 -9.76
CA GLU A 7 20.32 11.37 -9.72
C GLU A 7 19.12 10.42 -9.89
N LYS A 8 19.25 9.43 -10.80
CA LYS A 8 18.25 8.37 -10.99
C LYS A 8 18.10 7.52 -9.73
N ILE A 9 19.21 7.16 -9.09
CA ILE A 9 19.21 6.51 -7.77
C ILE A 9 18.56 7.43 -6.73
N GLY A 10 18.99 8.68 -6.66
CA GLY A 10 18.45 9.66 -5.72
C GLY A 10 16.92 9.82 -5.83
N TYR A 11 16.41 9.86 -7.07
CA TYR A 11 14.96 9.89 -7.29
C TYR A 11 14.29 8.60 -6.80
N GLY A 12 14.85 7.43 -7.05
CA GLY A 12 14.33 6.16 -6.56
C GLY A 12 14.26 6.06 -5.03
N LEU A 13 15.23 6.66 -4.30
CA LEU A 13 15.24 6.67 -2.83
C LEU A 13 14.01 7.35 -2.21
N GLY A 14 13.42 8.34 -2.89
CA GLY A 14 12.17 8.97 -2.44
C GLY A 14 11.00 8.00 -2.41
N ASP A 15 10.86 7.17 -3.44
CA ASP A 15 9.80 6.17 -3.49
C ASP A 15 10.07 4.96 -2.57
N MET A 16 11.34 4.63 -2.36
CA MET A 16 11.76 3.66 -1.34
C MET A 16 11.25 4.07 0.04
N SER A 17 11.47 5.32 0.44
CA SER A 17 11.00 5.86 1.70
C SER A 17 9.47 5.81 1.82
N SER A 18 8.76 6.28 0.78
CA SER A 18 7.30 6.27 0.73
C SER A 18 6.73 4.86 0.83
N SER A 19 7.34 3.91 0.12
CA SER A 19 6.90 2.51 0.08
C SER A 19 7.13 1.79 1.39
N MET A 20 8.23 2.09 2.11
CA MET A 20 8.48 1.56 3.45
C MET A 20 7.34 1.94 4.41
N PHE A 21 6.97 3.22 4.47
CA PHE A 21 5.85 3.68 5.30
C PHE A 21 4.53 3.08 4.86
N TRP A 22 4.24 3.12 3.55
CA TRP A 22 2.99 2.59 3.02
C TRP A 22 2.76 1.15 3.42
N LYS A 23 3.78 0.29 3.36
CA LYS A 23 3.67 -1.13 3.74
C LYS A 23 3.47 -1.32 5.23
N ILE A 24 4.21 -0.61 6.07
CA ILE A 24 4.04 -0.69 7.53
C ILE A 24 2.62 -0.23 7.91
N PHE A 25 2.18 0.91 7.39
CA PHE A 25 0.85 1.45 7.69
C PHE A 25 -0.28 0.59 7.12
N SER A 26 -0.11 0.00 5.96
CA SER A 26 -1.16 -0.83 5.36
C SER A 26 -1.30 -2.19 6.02
N TYR A 27 -0.20 -2.80 6.50
CA TYR A 27 -0.19 -4.18 6.96
C TYR A 27 -0.13 -4.32 8.48
N TYR A 28 0.59 -3.44 9.16
CA TYR A 28 0.76 -3.54 10.61
C TYR A 28 -0.08 -2.56 11.42
N LEU A 29 -0.49 -1.41 10.84
CA LEU A 29 -1.25 -0.40 11.60
C LEU A 29 -2.63 -0.90 12.08
N PRO A 30 -3.42 -1.69 11.30
CA PRO A 30 -4.67 -2.28 11.81
C PRO A 30 -4.43 -3.12 13.06
N PHE A 31 -3.42 -3.99 13.01
CA PHE A 31 -3.02 -4.84 14.14
C PHE A 31 -2.53 -4.01 15.32
N PHE A 32 -1.69 -3.00 15.09
CA PHE A 32 -1.21 -2.11 16.14
C PHE A 32 -2.36 -1.43 16.88
N TYR A 33 -3.32 -0.83 16.17
CA TYR A 33 -4.43 -0.13 16.79
C TYR A 33 -5.33 -1.06 17.62
N SER A 34 -5.59 -2.26 17.16
CA SER A 34 -6.47 -3.19 17.86
C SER A 34 -5.78 -3.93 19.01
N ASN A 35 -4.58 -4.49 18.76
CA ASN A 35 -3.94 -5.44 19.68
C ASN A 35 -2.92 -4.80 20.64
N ILE A 36 -2.31 -3.69 20.26
CA ILE A 36 -1.22 -3.04 21.01
C ILE A 36 -1.69 -1.71 21.59
N PHE A 37 -2.24 -0.85 20.76
CA PHE A 37 -2.75 0.45 21.18
C PHE A 37 -4.03 0.30 22.04
N GLY A 38 -4.84 -0.73 21.80
CA GLY A 38 -6.02 -1.09 22.60
C GLY A 38 -7.29 -0.32 22.19
N LEU A 39 -7.46 -0.02 20.90
CA LEU A 39 -8.75 0.42 20.35
C LEU A 39 -9.66 -0.77 20.07
N SER A 40 -10.97 -0.58 20.21
CA SER A 40 -11.93 -1.57 19.69
C SER A 40 -11.79 -1.70 18.18
N LEU A 41 -12.06 -2.91 17.67
CA LEU A 41 -11.99 -3.21 16.23
C LEU A 41 -12.86 -2.23 15.40
N GLU A 42 -14.04 -1.90 15.91
CA GLU A 42 -14.97 -0.98 15.27
C GLU A 42 -14.40 0.44 15.17
N HIS A 43 -13.87 0.98 16.28
CA HIS A 43 -13.28 2.32 16.28
C HIS A 43 -12.03 2.38 15.41
N ALA A 44 -11.20 1.34 15.42
CA ALA A 44 -10.03 1.26 14.55
C ALA A 44 -10.44 1.19 13.07
N ALA A 45 -11.50 0.43 12.72
CA ALA A 45 -12.03 0.36 11.36
C ALA A 45 -12.50 1.73 10.85
N VAL A 46 -13.29 2.44 11.67
CA VAL A 46 -13.79 3.79 11.33
C VAL A 46 -12.64 4.78 11.19
N LEU A 47 -11.64 4.73 12.09
CA LEU A 47 -10.44 5.54 12.03
C LEU A 47 -9.72 5.37 10.69
N LEU A 48 -9.45 4.13 10.28
CA LEU A 48 -8.78 3.83 9.01
C LEU A 48 -9.58 4.30 7.80
N LEU A 49 -10.91 4.19 7.84
CA LEU A 49 -11.77 4.65 6.76
C LEU A 49 -11.81 6.17 6.64
N VAL A 50 -12.04 6.87 7.76
CA VAL A 50 -12.14 8.34 7.79
C VAL A 50 -10.84 9.01 7.33
N THR A 51 -9.69 8.49 7.76
CA THR A 51 -8.39 9.04 7.35
C THR A 51 -8.13 8.91 5.86
N LYS A 52 -8.68 7.87 5.22
CA LYS A 52 -8.58 7.72 3.76
C LYS A 52 -9.53 8.64 2.98
N LEU A 53 -10.67 8.99 3.55
CA LEU A 53 -11.52 10.06 2.99
C LEU A 53 -10.79 11.40 3.04
N TRP A 54 -10.05 11.67 4.10
CA TRP A 54 -9.18 12.85 4.20
C TRP A 54 -8.13 12.90 3.09
N ASP A 55 -7.51 11.78 2.76
CA ASP A 55 -6.54 11.66 1.67
C ASP A 55 -7.13 12.13 0.32
N ALA A 56 -8.36 11.74 0.02
CA ALA A 56 -9.04 12.10 -1.23
C ALA A 56 -9.23 13.63 -1.38
N VAL A 57 -9.32 14.35 -0.25
CA VAL A 57 -9.45 15.82 -0.22
C VAL A 57 -8.08 16.49 -0.21
N SER A 58 -7.15 15.96 0.58
CA SER A 58 -5.83 16.57 0.78
C SER A 58 -4.92 16.49 -0.45
N ASP A 59 -5.02 15.44 -1.27
CA ASP A 59 -4.19 15.27 -2.46
C ASP A 59 -4.36 16.39 -3.50
N PRO A 60 -5.60 16.74 -3.95
CA PRO A 60 -5.80 17.85 -4.88
C PRO A 60 -5.37 19.20 -4.30
N VAL A 61 -5.64 19.43 -3.01
CA VAL A 61 -5.24 20.66 -2.31
C VAL A 61 -3.71 20.78 -2.31
N MET A 62 -3.02 19.71 -1.99
CA MET A 62 -1.56 19.70 -1.97
C MET A 62 -0.97 19.89 -3.38
N GLY A 63 -1.58 19.30 -4.41
CA GLY A 63 -1.21 19.55 -5.80
C GLY A 63 -1.25 21.03 -6.15
N LEU A 64 -2.35 21.71 -5.82
CA LEU A 64 -2.50 23.15 -6.05
C LEU A 64 -1.48 24.00 -5.28
N ILE A 65 -1.16 23.61 -4.04
CA ILE A 65 -0.15 24.30 -3.23
C ILE A 65 1.23 24.09 -3.85
N ALA A 66 1.57 22.88 -4.23
CA ALA A 66 2.85 22.55 -4.83
C ALA A 66 3.08 23.28 -6.17
N ASP A 67 2.05 23.36 -7.01
CA ASP A 67 2.09 24.04 -8.30
C ASP A 67 2.32 25.56 -8.18
N ARG A 68 1.91 26.16 -7.08
CA ARG A 68 2.09 27.59 -6.78
C ARG A 68 3.37 27.89 -5.99
N THR A 69 4.07 26.87 -5.55
CA THR A 69 5.29 27.05 -4.78
C THR A 69 6.43 27.55 -5.66
N THR A 70 7.08 28.60 -5.20
CA THR A 70 8.31 29.15 -5.81
C THR A 70 9.41 29.19 -4.77
N SER A 71 10.55 28.55 -5.06
CA SER A 71 11.70 28.57 -4.17
C SER A 71 13.02 28.54 -4.92
N ARG A 72 14.11 28.86 -4.21
CA ARG A 72 15.47 28.79 -4.75
C ARG A 72 15.90 27.35 -5.14
N TRP A 73 15.18 26.33 -4.68
CA TRP A 73 15.49 24.93 -4.97
C TRP A 73 14.58 24.30 -6.02
N GLY A 74 13.63 25.05 -6.56
CA GLY A 74 12.61 24.61 -7.50
C GLY A 74 11.20 24.67 -6.90
N ARG A 75 10.24 24.03 -7.57
CA ARG A 75 8.82 24.03 -7.22
C ARG A 75 8.45 22.85 -6.29
N TYR A 76 8.87 21.64 -6.63
CA TYR A 76 8.48 20.39 -5.95
C TYR A 76 9.56 19.86 -5.00
N ARG A 77 10.83 20.04 -5.37
CA ARG A 77 11.98 19.55 -4.60
C ARG A 77 12.05 20.08 -3.16
N PRO A 78 11.67 21.33 -2.83
CA PRO A 78 11.70 21.84 -1.45
C PRO A 78 10.91 21.00 -0.46
N TYR A 79 9.82 20.36 -0.88
CA TYR A 79 8.99 19.53 -0.03
C TYR A 79 9.75 18.30 0.49
N LEU A 80 10.68 17.75 -0.27
CA LEU A 80 11.57 16.66 0.18
C LEU A 80 12.46 17.09 1.34
N LEU A 81 12.81 18.37 1.42
CA LEU A 81 13.60 18.91 2.53
C LEU A 81 12.72 19.29 3.72
N TRP A 82 11.64 20.04 3.47
CA TRP A 82 10.81 20.61 4.54
C TRP A 82 9.97 19.57 5.25
N VAL A 83 9.54 18.55 4.53
CA VAL A 83 8.58 17.56 5.02
C VAL A 83 9.24 16.25 5.48
N ALA A 84 10.52 16.00 5.17
CA ALA A 84 11.22 14.78 5.57
C ALA A 84 11.21 14.53 7.08
N VAL A 85 11.52 15.54 7.89
CA VAL A 85 11.52 15.43 9.37
C VAL A 85 10.09 15.36 9.91
N PRO A 86 9.14 16.24 9.53
CA PRO A 86 7.72 16.09 9.88
C PRO A 86 7.14 14.72 9.52
N PHE A 87 7.56 14.11 8.40
CA PHE A 87 7.15 12.77 7.99
C PHE A 87 7.57 11.69 9.00
N ALA A 88 8.84 11.69 9.39
CA ALA A 88 9.33 10.77 10.42
C ALA A 88 8.61 10.98 11.76
N VAL A 89 8.48 12.23 12.19
CA VAL A 89 7.83 12.59 13.47
C VAL A 89 6.37 12.16 13.48
N ALA A 90 5.61 12.42 12.41
CA ALA A 90 4.21 12.01 12.31
C ALA A 90 4.05 10.48 12.36
N GLY A 91 4.96 9.74 11.69
CA GLY A 91 5.00 8.28 11.75
C GLY A 91 5.27 7.77 13.18
N ILE A 92 6.24 8.33 13.88
CA ILE A 92 6.56 7.98 15.27
C ILE A 92 5.37 8.28 16.19
N LEU A 93 4.73 9.45 16.05
CA LEU A 93 3.56 9.82 16.85
C LEU A 93 2.39 8.87 16.64
N THR A 94 2.19 8.35 15.43
CA THR A 94 1.13 7.38 15.10
C THR A 94 1.34 6.06 15.86
N PHE A 95 2.58 5.64 16.07
CA PHE A 95 2.95 4.44 16.83
C PHE A 95 3.26 4.72 18.31
N THR A 96 2.93 5.91 18.81
CA THR A 96 3.06 6.25 20.23
C THR A 96 1.76 5.92 20.97
N THR A 97 1.85 5.11 22.02
CA THR A 97 0.70 4.68 22.83
C THR A 97 0.67 5.42 24.16
N PRO A 98 -0.10 6.51 24.31
CA PRO A 98 -0.20 7.24 25.58
C PRO A 98 -0.99 6.44 26.62
N THR A 99 -0.68 6.62 27.91
CA THR A 99 -1.36 5.97 29.05
C THR A 99 -2.61 6.74 29.50
N TRP A 100 -3.38 7.27 28.55
CA TRP A 100 -4.55 8.10 28.81
C TRP A 100 -5.85 7.28 28.85
N SER A 101 -6.97 7.97 29.18
CA SER A 101 -8.30 7.39 29.06
C SER A 101 -8.61 6.96 27.62
N TYR A 102 -9.51 6.00 27.44
CA TYR A 102 -9.86 5.46 26.12
C TYR A 102 -10.27 6.56 25.12
N SER A 103 -11.11 7.51 25.53
CA SER A 103 -11.55 8.61 24.68
C SER A 103 -10.39 9.52 24.25
N ALA A 104 -9.46 9.81 25.16
CA ALA A 104 -8.27 10.61 24.85
C ALA A 104 -7.31 9.85 23.90
N LYS A 105 -7.14 8.52 24.09
CA LYS A 105 -6.39 7.66 23.18
C LYS A 105 -7.02 7.67 21.79
N LEU A 106 -8.33 7.59 21.69
CA LEU A 106 -9.03 7.62 20.40
C LEU A 106 -8.81 8.96 19.67
N ILE A 107 -8.92 10.09 20.38
CA ILE A 107 -8.62 11.41 19.81
C ILE A 107 -7.16 11.50 19.36
N TRP A 108 -6.22 10.98 20.15
CA TRP A 108 -4.81 10.92 19.81
C TRP A 108 -4.57 10.11 18.52
N ALA A 109 -5.20 8.96 18.38
CA ALA A 109 -5.08 8.11 17.19
C ALA A 109 -5.62 8.84 15.94
N TYR A 110 -6.78 9.51 16.02
CA TYR A 110 -7.29 10.34 14.93
C TYR A 110 -6.35 11.49 14.58
N ALA A 111 -5.89 12.23 15.57
CA ALA A 111 -5.03 13.41 15.36
C ALA A 111 -3.70 13.01 14.71
N THR A 112 -3.03 11.98 15.23
CA THR A 112 -1.71 11.55 14.74
C THR A 112 -1.82 10.89 13.36
N TYR A 113 -2.85 10.09 13.10
CA TYR A 113 -2.99 9.44 11.81
C TYR A 113 -3.46 10.41 10.72
N LEU A 114 -4.36 11.36 11.00
CA LEU A 114 -4.70 12.45 10.09
C LEU A 114 -3.48 13.34 9.79
N LEU A 115 -2.69 13.66 10.81
CA LEU A 115 -1.42 14.37 10.63
C LEU A 115 -0.49 13.59 9.71
N MET A 116 -0.31 12.29 9.97
CA MET A 116 0.54 11.42 9.14
C MET A 116 0.07 11.39 7.69
N MET A 117 -1.23 11.23 7.42
CA MET A 117 -1.75 11.21 6.06
C MET A 117 -1.57 12.55 5.36
N THR A 118 -1.75 13.67 6.08
CA THR A 118 -1.51 15.02 5.56
C THR A 118 -0.04 15.22 5.18
N VAL A 119 0.88 14.80 6.05
CA VAL A 119 2.31 14.91 5.81
C VAL A 119 2.77 13.96 4.70
N TYR A 120 2.18 12.75 4.64
CA TYR A 120 2.41 11.80 3.55
C TYR A 120 2.03 12.40 2.19
N THR A 121 0.84 13.00 2.08
CA THR A 121 0.40 13.72 0.89
C THR A 121 1.32 14.90 0.56
N ALA A 122 1.74 15.67 1.59
CA ALA A 122 2.60 16.84 1.41
C ALA A 122 3.98 16.51 0.83
N ILE A 123 4.49 15.30 1.00
CA ILE A 123 5.76 14.86 0.41
C ILE A 123 5.57 14.09 -0.90
N ASN A 124 4.55 13.21 -0.99
CA ASN A 124 4.38 12.30 -2.12
C ASN A 124 3.78 12.98 -3.37
N VAL A 125 2.85 13.92 -3.21
CA VAL A 125 2.26 14.63 -4.36
C VAL A 125 3.32 15.47 -5.08
N PRO A 126 4.12 16.33 -4.42
CA PRO A 126 5.21 17.04 -5.08
C PRO A 126 6.29 16.09 -5.63
N TYR A 127 6.63 15.03 -4.90
CA TYR A 127 7.60 14.03 -5.35
C TYR A 127 7.16 13.36 -6.66
N GLY A 128 5.88 12.99 -6.78
CA GLY A 128 5.32 12.44 -8.02
C GLY A 128 5.40 13.42 -9.18
N ALA A 129 5.03 14.69 -8.94
CA ALA A 129 5.06 15.77 -9.92
C ALA A 129 6.50 16.13 -10.37
N MET A 130 7.49 15.92 -9.51
CA MET A 130 8.90 16.20 -9.80
C MET A 130 9.42 15.44 -11.04
N LEU A 131 8.85 14.27 -11.37
CA LEU A 131 9.24 13.51 -12.58
C LEU A 131 9.09 14.34 -13.86
N GLY A 132 8.08 15.21 -13.92
CA GLY A 132 7.84 16.07 -15.07
C GLY A 132 8.87 17.19 -15.27
N VAL A 133 9.58 17.57 -14.20
CA VAL A 133 10.53 18.71 -14.20
C VAL A 133 11.99 18.31 -14.05
N VAL A 134 12.28 17.03 -13.81
CA VAL A 134 13.66 16.51 -13.73
C VAL A 134 14.28 16.41 -15.13
N THR A 135 13.52 16.02 -16.14
CA THR A 135 13.97 15.92 -17.54
C THR A 135 12.83 16.15 -18.51
N ASP A 136 13.13 16.70 -19.68
CA ASP A 136 12.21 16.86 -20.81
C ASP A 136 12.23 15.64 -21.76
N ASP A 137 13.25 14.78 -21.69
CA ASP A 137 13.38 13.58 -22.50
C ASP A 137 12.45 12.45 -21.99
N SER A 138 11.52 12.03 -22.83
CA SER A 138 10.57 10.94 -22.55
C SER A 138 11.27 9.60 -22.25
N ARG A 139 12.40 9.31 -22.91
CA ARG A 139 13.19 8.09 -22.63
C ARG A 139 13.82 8.15 -21.24
N GLU A 140 14.40 9.29 -20.88
CA GLU A 140 14.94 9.47 -19.54
C GLU A 140 13.86 9.39 -18.45
N ARG A 141 12.67 9.96 -18.69
CA ARG A 141 11.52 9.79 -17.76
C ARG A 141 11.19 8.33 -17.53
N THR A 142 11.20 7.50 -18.56
CA THR A 142 11.00 6.05 -18.45
C THR A 142 12.07 5.39 -17.58
N VAL A 143 13.35 5.79 -17.77
CA VAL A 143 14.44 5.27 -16.94
C VAL A 143 14.28 5.71 -15.48
N PHE A 144 13.93 6.97 -15.19
CA PHE A 144 13.64 7.43 -13.84
C PHE A 144 12.49 6.63 -13.19
N SER A 145 11.42 6.38 -13.94
CA SER A 145 10.29 5.57 -13.47
C SER A 145 10.71 4.13 -13.16
N SER A 146 11.60 3.53 -13.95
CA SER A 146 12.12 2.18 -13.70
C SER A 146 12.94 2.13 -12.41
N TYR A 147 13.82 3.12 -12.17
CA TYR A 147 14.55 3.23 -10.90
C TYR A 147 13.58 3.42 -9.73
N ARG A 148 12.58 4.29 -9.90
CA ARG A 148 11.52 4.51 -8.92
C ARG A 148 10.85 3.20 -8.50
N MET A 149 10.37 2.41 -9.47
CA MET A 149 9.70 1.14 -9.20
C MET A 149 10.62 0.13 -8.51
N PHE A 150 11.87 0.01 -8.97
CA PHE A 150 12.86 -0.88 -8.35
C PHE A 150 13.06 -0.53 -6.86
N PHE A 151 13.25 0.75 -6.55
CA PHE A 151 13.44 1.21 -5.18
C PHE A 151 12.16 1.12 -4.34
N ALA A 152 10.99 1.31 -4.93
CA ALA A 152 9.70 1.12 -4.25
C ALA A 152 9.52 -0.32 -3.75
N TYR A 153 9.76 -1.31 -4.63
CA TYR A 153 9.72 -2.72 -4.23
C TYR A 153 10.81 -3.07 -3.23
N GLY A 154 12.03 -2.54 -3.43
CA GLY A 154 13.12 -2.70 -2.48
C GLY A 154 12.77 -2.15 -1.09
N GLY A 155 12.14 -0.97 -1.02
CA GLY A 155 11.66 -0.37 0.21
C GLY A 155 10.55 -1.19 0.87
N SER A 156 9.59 -1.67 0.08
CA SER A 156 8.52 -2.55 0.55
C SER A 156 9.07 -3.83 1.18
N PHE A 157 10.00 -4.49 0.49
CA PHE A 157 10.68 -5.67 1.00
C PHE A 157 11.43 -5.40 2.30
N LEU A 158 12.26 -4.35 2.33
CA LEU A 158 13.05 -4.01 3.52
C LEU A 158 12.14 -3.69 4.70
N ALA A 159 11.08 -2.90 4.50
CA ALA A 159 10.14 -2.58 5.57
C ALA A 159 9.54 -3.83 6.21
N LEU A 160 9.06 -4.77 5.39
CA LEU A 160 8.45 -6.00 5.90
C LEU A 160 9.46 -6.96 6.51
N ALA A 161 10.69 -7.01 5.98
CA ALA A 161 11.73 -7.89 6.49
C ALA A 161 12.33 -7.42 7.81
N ILE A 162 12.37 -6.10 8.06
CA ILE A 162 13.09 -5.55 9.22
C ILE A 162 12.16 -5.05 10.34
N PHE A 163 10.90 -4.68 10.04
CA PHE A 163 10.03 -4.01 11.02
C PHE A 163 9.71 -4.91 12.21
N GLU A 164 9.25 -6.14 11.97
CA GLU A 164 8.92 -7.10 13.02
C GLU A 164 10.16 -7.48 13.86
N PRO A 165 11.31 -7.87 13.27
CA PRO A 165 12.54 -8.07 14.03
C PRO A 165 13.00 -6.86 14.86
N LEU A 166 12.76 -5.63 14.38
CA LEU A 166 13.05 -4.44 15.16
C LEU A 166 12.08 -4.28 16.34
N CYS A 167 10.81 -4.58 16.15
CA CYS A 167 9.85 -4.58 17.25
C CYS A 167 10.27 -5.55 18.34
N ASP A 168 10.65 -6.78 17.96
CA ASP A 168 11.08 -7.82 18.89
C ASP A 168 12.40 -7.43 19.59
N LEU A 169 13.35 -6.86 18.84
CA LEU A 169 14.64 -6.42 19.39
C LEU A 169 14.49 -5.35 20.48
N PHE A 170 13.51 -4.45 20.31
CA PHE A 170 13.27 -3.36 21.25
C PHE A 170 12.22 -3.68 22.31
N THR A 171 11.52 -4.81 22.21
CA THR A 171 10.60 -5.28 23.25
C THR A 171 11.38 -6.08 24.29
N PRO A 172 11.35 -5.69 25.57
CA PRO A 172 11.96 -6.49 26.64
C PRO A 172 11.31 -7.87 26.75
N ASP A 173 12.03 -8.84 27.35
CA ASP A 173 11.44 -10.14 27.65
C ASP A 173 10.21 -9.98 28.55
N THR A 174 9.07 -10.45 28.08
CA THR A 174 7.78 -10.27 28.74
C THR A 174 7.34 -11.47 29.57
N GLY A 175 8.15 -12.54 29.65
CA GLY A 175 7.80 -13.82 30.28
C GLY A 175 7.35 -13.73 31.74
N ASP A 176 7.92 -12.79 32.51
CA ASP A 176 7.60 -12.58 33.93
C ASP A 176 6.64 -11.37 34.15
N MET A 177 6.13 -10.75 33.08
CA MET A 177 5.28 -9.56 33.17
C MET A 177 3.79 -9.95 33.23
N ASP A 178 3.01 -9.11 33.92
CA ASP A 178 1.54 -9.18 33.78
C ASP A 178 1.12 -8.72 32.35
N ALA A 179 -0.07 -9.16 31.91
CA ALA A 179 -0.54 -8.90 30.55
C ALA A 179 -0.55 -7.39 30.16
N ALA A 180 -0.88 -6.52 31.11
CA ALA A 180 -0.92 -5.07 30.84
C ALA A 180 0.51 -4.48 30.65
N ARG A 181 1.48 -4.95 31.42
CA ARG A 181 2.88 -4.55 31.26
C ARG A 181 3.50 -5.12 30.00
N ALA A 182 3.17 -6.36 29.65
CA ALA A 182 3.61 -6.98 28.41
C ALA A 182 3.12 -6.19 27.17
N VAL A 183 1.86 -5.79 27.14
CA VAL A 183 1.33 -4.94 26.05
C VAL A 183 1.98 -3.57 26.02
N ALA A 184 2.25 -2.96 27.18
CA ALA A 184 2.97 -1.68 27.24
C ALA A 184 4.40 -1.80 26.72
N ALA A 185 5.13 -2.85 27.10
CA ALA A 185 6.47 -3.13 26.60
C ALA A 185 6.50 -3.37 25.08
N GLN A 186 5.51 -4.07 24.54
CA GLN A 186 5.34 -4.22 23.10
C GLN A 186 5.09 -2.86 22.41
N ALA A 187 4.24 -2.01 23.00
CA ALA A 187 3.97 -0.69 22.45
C ALA A 187 5.25 0.18 22.37
N ASP A 188 6.09 0.13 23.39
CA ASP A 188 7.39 0.81 23.40
C ASP A 188 8.34 0.24 22.33
N GLY A 189 8.36 -1.09 22.15
CA GLY A 189 9.14 -1.76 21.10
C GLY A 189 8.68 -1.33 19.69
N TRP A 190 7.38 -1.24 19.45
CA TRP A 190 6.84 -0.78 18.17
C TRP A 190 7.15 0.69 17.90
N GLN A 191 7.09 1.54 18.93
CA GLN A 191 7.48 2.93 18.80
C GLN A 191 8.97 3.05 18.49
N ALA A 192 9.84 2.29 19.18
CA ALA A 192 11.29 2.30 18.95
C ALA A 192 11.63 1.82 17.53
N ALA A 193 10.99 0.76 17.04
CA ALA A 193 11.12 0.29 15.66
C ALA A 193 10.73 1.40 14.67
N MET A 194 9.64 2.11 14.95
CA MET A 194 9.17 3.20 14.09
C MET A 194 10.12 4.42 14.12
N ILE A 195 10.80 4.68 15.24
CA ILE A 195 11.86 5.71 15.31
C ILE A 195 13.00 5.36 14.35
N VAL A 196 13.45 4.11 14.33
CA VAL A 196 14.51 3.65 13.41
C VAL A 196 14.05 3.79 11.96
N VAL A 197 12.90 3.23 11.61
CA VAL A 197 12.35 3.30 10.25
C VAL A 197 12.10 4.74 9.82
N GLY A 198 11.48 5.55 10.67
CA GLY A 198 11.22 6.96 10.39
C GLY A 198 12.49 7.76 10.13
N THR A 199 13.54 7.50 10.92
CA THR A 199 14.85 8.12 10.73
C THR A 199 15.47 7.73 9.38
N ILE A 200 15.44 6.43 9.04
CA ILE A 200 15.91 5.94 7.73
C ILE A 200 15.14 6.64 6.60
N CYS A 201 13.83 6.70 6.69
CA CYS A 201 12.98 7.32 5.67
C CYS A 201 13.25 8.82 5.52
N ALA A 202 13.42 9.56 6.62
CA ALA A 202 13.82 10.97 6.56
C ALA A 202 15.16 11.15 5.86
N LEU A 203 16.15 10.32 6.18
CA LEU A 203 17.47 10.36 5.53
C LEU A 203 17.36 10.05 4.02
N LEU A 204 16.53 9.07 3.63
CA LEU A 204 16.29 8.74 2.21
C LEU A 204 15.66 9.92 1.45
N PHE A 205 14.68 10.63 2.04
CA PHE A 205 14.12 11.84 1.42
C PHE A 205 15.14 12.98 1.33
N LEU A 206 15.96 13.19 2.36
CA LEU A 206 17.03 14.19 2.33
C LEU A 206 18.10 13.85 1.27
N LEU A 207 18.44 12.57 1.11
CA LEU A 207 19.32 12.11 0.03
C LEU A 207 18.66 12.30 -1.35
N CYS A 208 17.37 12.01 -1.48
CA CYS A 208 16.62 12.31 -2.69
C CYS A 208 16.69 13.80 -3.03
N PHE A 209 16.44 14.68 -2.06
CA PHE A 209 16.60 16.12 -2.22
C PHE A 209 17.99 16.51 -2.68
N ARG A 210 19.04 15.96 -2.05
CA ARG A 210 20.43 16.30 -2.37
C ARG A 210 20.87 15.85 -3.76
N LEU A 211 20.42 14.67 -4.18
CA LEU A 211 20.85 14.02 -5.41
C LEU A 211 20.06 14.46 -6.65
N THR A 212 18.80 14.91 -6.48
CA THR A 212 17.95 15.32 -7.60
C THR A 212 18.01 16.82 -7.87
N ARG A 213 17.68 17.22 -9.11
CA ARG A 213 17.57 18.63 -9.52
C ARG A 213 16.40 18.82 -10.47
N GLU A 214 15.66 19.91 -10.31
CA GLU A 214 14.68 20.37 -11.29
C GLU A 214 15.42 21.11 -12.42
N ARG A 215 15.22 20.69 -13.65
CA ARG A 215 15.89 21.25 -14.84
C ARG A 215 14.94 21.92 -15.81
N VAL A 216 13.72 21.42 -15.84
CA VAL A 216 12.69 21.87 -16.77
C VAL A 216 11.76 22.83 -16.04
N ALA A 217 11.61 24.03 -16.57
CA ALA A 217 10.56 24.91 -16.08
C ALA A 217 9.22 24.19 -16.28
N PRO A 218 8.36 24.14 -15.25
CA PRO A 218 7.04 23.54 -15.42
C PRO A 218 6.34 24.26 -16.56
N VAL A 219 5.88 23.49 -17.53
CA VAL A 219 4.99 24.05 -18.55
C VAL A 219 3.79 24.55 -17.79
N GLU A 220 3.56 25.85 -17.79
CA GLU A 220 2.27 26.40 -17.39
C GLU A 220 1.29 25.72 -18.33
N SER A 221 0.54 24.73 -17.78
CA SER A 221 -0.56 24.17 -18.54
C SER A 221 -1.40 25.35 -18.94
N PRO A 222 -1.56 25.68 -20.23
CA PRO A 222 -2.55 26.66 -20.61
C PRO A 222 -3.81 26.16 -19.92
N SER A 223 -4.36 26.96 -19.05
CA SER A 223 -5.65 26.70 -18.42
C SER A 223 -6.51 26.16 -19.54
N ALA A 224 -6.82 24.85 -19.49
CA ALA A 224 -7.41 24.09 -20.57
C ALA A 224 -8.54 24.96 -21.13
N GLY A 225 -8.39 25.40 -22.37
CA GLY A 225 -9.23 26.45 -22.93
C GLY A 225 -10.70 26.10 -22.78
N GLY A 226 -11.40 26.79 -21.89
CA GLY A 226 -12.83 26.92 -21.90
C GLY A 226 -13.69 25.69 -21.64
N GLN A 227 -13.15 24.49 -21.43
CA GLN A 227 -13.99 23.32 -21.09
C GLN A 227 -14.11 23.20 -19.58
N SER A 228 -15.36 23.16 -19.12
CA SER A 228 -15.70 23.00 -17.73
C SER A 228 -15.24 21.62 -17.25
N ILE A 229 -14.53 21.54 -16.11
CA ILE A 229 -14.21 20.28 -15.39
C ILE A 229 -15.46 19.41 -15.28
N LEU A 230 -16.63 20.01 -15.15
CA LEU A 230 -17.95 19.34 -15.12
C LEU A 230 -18.27 18.62 -16.44
N SER A 231 -17.85 19.15 -17.59
CA SER A 231 -17.99 18.54 -18.90
C SER A 231 -17.13 17.27 -19.02
N ASP A 232 -15.89 17.36 -18.56
CA ASP A 232 -14.96 16.23 -18.58
C ASP A 232 -15.40 15.11 -17.63
N MET A 233 -15.90 15.48 -16.44
CA MET A 233 -16.50 14.51 -15.49
C MET A 233 -17.76 13.84 -16.08
N LYS A 234 -18.60 14.58 -16.79
CA LYS A 234 -19.80 14.03 -17.45
C LYS A 234 -19.45 13.09 -18.59
N SER A 235 -18.43 13.43 -19.37
CA SER A 235 -17.87 12.56 -20.42
C SER A 235 -17.31 11.27 -19.84
N LEU A 236 -16.56 11.37 -18.74
CA LEU A 236 -15.98 10.22 -18.05
C LEU A 236 -17.07 9.33 -17.42
N ALA A 237 -18.11 9.92 -16.85
CA ALA A 237 -19.25 9.17 -16.31
C ALA A 237 -19.99 8.33 -17.38
N GLY A 238 -19.94 8.75 -18.65
CA GLY A 238 -20.46 7.99 -19.80
C GLY A 238 -19.51 6.90 -20.33
N ASN A 239 -18.29 6.79 -19.79
CA ASN A 239 -17.29 5.83 -20.28
C ASN A 239 -17.42 4.48 -19.56
N GLY A 240 -18.15 3.52 -20.14
CA GLY A 240 -18.35 2.18 -19.57
C GLY A 240 -17.05 1.42 -19.28
N PRO A 241 -16.08 1.34 -20.20
CA PRO A 241 -14.77 0.74 -19.95
C PRO A 241 -14.05 1.29 -18.72
N TRP A 242 -14.14 2.58 -18.48
CA TRP A 242 -13.57 3.23 -17.30
C TRP A 242 -14.20 2.72 -15.99
N TRP A 243 -15.52 2.61 -15.91
CA TRP A 243 -16.22 2.08 -14.73
C TRP A 243 -15.82 0.64 -14.41
N ILE A 244 -15.66 -0.19 -15.46
CA ILE A 244 -15.19 -1.57 -15.31
C ILE A 244 -13.80 -1.60 -14.70
N LEU A 245 -12.84 -0.84 -15.24
CA LEU A 245 -11.49 -0.81 -14.71
C LEU A 245 -11.40 -0.20 -13.29
N LEU A 246 -12.28 0.75 -12.99
CA LEU A 246 -12.39 1.29 -11.62
C LEU A 246 -12.79 0.19 -10.64
N GLY A 247 -13.80 -0.60 -10.99
CA GLY A 247 -14.22 -1.77 -10.20
C GLY A 247 -13.12 -2.83 -10.08
N VAL A 248 -12.39 -3.09 -11.18
CA VAL A 248 -11.22 -4.01 -11.17
C VAL A 248 -10.14 -3.54 -10.21
N ALA A 249 -9.82 -2.24 -10.21
CA ALA A 249 -8.83 -1.67 -9.30
C ALA A 249 -9.25 -1.83 -7.84
N VAL A 250 -10.50 -1.51 -7.51
CA VAL A 250 -11.04 -1.69 -6.16
C VAL A 250 -10.96 -3.17 -5.73
N ALA A 251 -11.40 -4.10 -6.59
CA ALA A 251 -11.37 -5.53 -6.31
C ALA A 251 -9.95 -6.07 -6.07
N ALA A 252 -8.98 -5.66 -6.90
CA ALA A 252 -7.58 -6.04 -6.76
C ALA A 252 -6.95 -5.48 -5.48
N LEU A 253 -7.28 -4.24 -5.12
CA LEU A 253 -6.78 -3.62 -3.88
C LEU A 253 -7.44 -4.23 -2.64
N LEU A 254 -8.72 -4.60 -2.70
CA LEU A 254 -9.39 -5.37 -1.64
C LEU A 254 -8.66 -6.69 -1.39
N PHE A 255 -8.38 -7.45 -2.45
CA PHE A 255 -7.58 -8.68 -2.36
C PHE A 255 -6.26 -8.46 -1.63
N ASN A 256 -5.46 -7.49 -2.09
CA ASN A 256 -4.14 -7.21 -1.51
C ASN A 256 -4.23 -6.70 -0.06
N SER A 257 -5.13 -5.76 0.22
CA SER A 257 -5.26 -5.13 1.54
C SER A 257 -5.78 -6.10 2.59
N ILE A 258 -6.78 -6.93 2.25
CA ILE A 258 -7.33 -7.92 3.18
C ILE A 258 -6.26 -8.95 3.50
N ARG A 259 -5.62 -9.53 2.50
CA ARG A 259 -4.60 -10.56 2.70
C ARG A 259 -3.37 -10.04 3.45
N GLY A 260 -2.87 -8.85 3.08
CA GLY A 260 -1.71 -8.24 3.73
C GLY A 260 -2.00 -7.80 5.17
N GLY A 261 -3.14 -7.13 5.40
CA GLY A 261 -3.50 -6.62 6.72
C GLY A 261 -3.99 -7.70 7.70
N ALA A 262 -4.54 -8.82 7.19
CA ALA A 262 -4.92 -9.96 8.04
C ALA A 262 -3.73 -10.83 8.46
N ALA A 263 -2.60 -10.73 7.77
CA ALA A 263 -1.45 -11.61 8.00
C ALA A 263 -0.94 -11.54 9.45
N ALA A 264 -0.81 -10.34 10.04
CA ALA A 264 -0.33 -10.19 11.40
C ALA A 264 -1.21 -10.92 12.43
N TYR A 265 -2.53 -10.83 12.29
CA TYR A 265 -3.48 -11.55 13.14
C TYR A 265 -3.40 -13.07 12.92
N TYR A 266 -3.30 -13.49 11.66
CA TYR A 266 -3.23 -14.90 11.27
C TYR A 266 -1.97 -15.58 11.82
N PHE A 267 -0.82 -14.91 11.73
CA PHE A 267 0.43 -15.44 12.25
C PHE A 267 0.45 -15.48 13.77
N LYS A 268 -0.10 -14.46 14.45
CA LYS A 268 -0.17 -14.42 15.90
C LYS A 268 -1.04 -15.55 16.47
N ASP A 269 -2.27 -15.71 15.98
CA ASP A 269 -3.28 -16.51 16.68
C ASP A 269 -3.58 -17.87 16.02
N PHE A 270 -3.27 -18.06 14.72
CA PHE A 270 -3.46 -19.35 14.04
C PHE A 270 -2.15 -20.11 13.86
N ILE A 271 -1.08 -19.45 13.40
CA ILE A 271 0.22 -20.11 13.25
C ILE A 271 0.88 -20.32 14.62
N GLY A 272 0.85 -19.28 15.48
CA GLY A 272 1.47 -19.28 16.81
C GLY A 272 2.99 -19.06 16.74
N GLU A 273 3.58 -18.78 17.91
CA GLU A 273 5.01 -18.48 18.01
C GLU A 273 5.90 -19.73 17.91
N ASP A 274 5.36 -20.91 18.19
CA ASP A 274 6.11 -22.18 18.27
C ASP A 274 6.25 -22.92 16.93
N ASN A 275 5.68 -22.41 15.84
CA ASN A 275 5.73 -23.06 14.54
C ASN A 275 7.03 -22.80 13.80
N LEU A 276 8.00 -23.67 14.08
CA LEU A 276 9.33 -23.67 13.43
C LEU A 276 9.24 -24.32 12.04
N LEU A 277 9.85 -23.70 11.04
CA LEU A 277 10.05 -24.26 9.69
C LEU A 277 11.09 -25.41 9.63
N GLY A 278 11.20 -26.15 10.69
CA GLY A 278 12.20 -27.21 10.88
C GLY A 278 13.50 -26.68 11.51
N GLY A 279 13.80 -27.14 12.70
CA GLY A 279 14.99 -26.74 13.46
C GLY A 279 14.82 -25.36 14.14
N SER A 280 15.64 -24.39 13.78
CA SER A 280 15.69 -23.06 14.41
C SER A 280 15.06 -21.94 13.58
N MET A 281 14.43 -22.25 12.45
CA MET A 281 13.90 -21.24 11.55
C MET A 281 12.41 -20.98 11.83
N ILE A 282 12.09 -19.78 12.32
CA ILE A 282 10.72 -19.34 12.57
C ILE A 282 10.19 -18.62 11.31
N LEU A 283 8.99 -18.98 10.86
CA LEU A 283 8.28 -18.22 9.83
C LEU A 283 7.53 -17.07 10.50
N SER A 284 8.15 -15.90 10.57
CA SER A 284 7.47 -14.70 11.03
C SER A 284 6.51 -14.13 9.98
N CYS A 285 5.55 -13.31 10.43
CA CYS A 285 4.66 -12.57 9.54
C CYS A 285 5.46 -11.70 8.56
N GLY A 286 6.46 -10.99 9.05
CA GLY A 286 7.32 -10.13 8.23
C GLY A 286 8.07 -10.90 7.17
N ALA A 287 8.65 -12.06 7.50
CA ALA A 287 9.32 -12.93 6.51
C ALA A 287 8.35 -13.43 5.44
N PHE A 288 7.14 -13.87 5.82
CA PHE A 288 6.11 -14.32 4.89
C PHE A 288 5.69 -13.20 3.91
N LEU A 289 5.47 -12.00 4.41
CA LEU A 289 5.11 -10.84 3.60
C LEU A 289 6.26 -10.38 2.70
N ALA A 290 7.50 -10.38 3.21
CA ALA A 290 8.69 -10.03 2.45
C ALA A 290 8.96 -10.99 1.29
N ILE A 291 8.79 -12.30 1.49
CA ILE A 291 8.83 -13.31 0.43
C ILE A 291 7.79 -13.00 -0.65
N GLY A 292 6.58 -12.61 -0.23
CA GLY A 292 5.51 -12.18 -1.13
C GLY A 292 5.91 -10.97 -1.99
N GLU A 293 6.61 -9.98 -1.43
CA GLU A 293 7.06 -8.80 -2.18
C GLU A 293 8.11 -9.15 -3.25
N ILE A 294 9.04 -10.04 -2.95
CA ILE A 294 10.01 -10.52 -3.95
C ILE A 294 9.27 -11.24 -5.08
N ALA A 295 8.33 -12.10 -4.75
CA ALA A 295 7.53 -12.82 -5.74
C ALA A 295 6.66 -11.86 -6.57
N ASN A 296 6.10 -10.83 -5.97
CA ASN A 296 5.34 -9.78 -6.62
C ASN A 296 6.21 -9.01 -7.65
N MET A 297 7.43 -8.66 -7.27
CA MET A 297 8.41 -8.03 -8.16
C MET A 297 8.75 -8.91 -9.37
N LEU A 298 8.91 -10.22 -9.17
CA LEU A 298 9.09 -11.18 -10.27
C LEU A 298 7.86 -11.21 -11.18
N GLY A 299 6.66 -11.18 -10.61
CA GLY A 299 5.40 -11.10 -11.37
C GLY A 299 5.33 -9.87 -12.27
N VAL A 300 5.73 -8.70 -11.78
CA VAL A 300 5.79 -7.46 -12.58
C VAL A 300 6.70 -7.63 -13.80
N VAL A 301 7.85 -8.27 -13.63
CA VAL A 301 8.78 -8.55 -14.76
C VAL A 301 8.16 -9.52 -15.76
N LEU A 302 7.43 -10.53 -15.29
CA LEU A 302 6.77 -11.52 -16.14
C LEU A 302 5.51 -10.99 -16.85
N ALA A 303 4.94 -9.88 -16.41
CA ALA A 303 3.72 -9.32 -16.99
C ALA A 303 3.86 -9.00 -18.49
N VAL A 304 4.99 -8.38 -18.88
CA VAL A 304 5.23 -7.97 -20.27
C VAL A 304 5.33 -9.18 -21.21
N PRO A 305 6.25 -10.16 -21.00
CA PRO A 305 6.40 -11.27 -21.92
C PRO A 305 5.15 -12.17 -22.01
N ILE A 306 4.37 -12.27 -20.93
CA ILE A 306 3.12 -13.05 -20.94
C ILE A 306 2.03 -12.28 -21.71
N SER A 307 1.85 -10.98 -21.44
CA SER A 307 0.82 -10.20 -22.11
C SER A 307 1.06 -10.04 -23.61
N LEU A 308 2.30 -10.01 -24.06
CA LEU A 308 2.63 -10.01 -25.48
C LEU A 308 2.24 -11.31 -26.20
N ARG A 309 2.07 -12.45 -25.48
CA ARG A 309 1.69 -13.73 -26.07
C ARG A 309 0.17 -13.99 -26.08
N ILE A 310 -0.52 -13.60 -25.01
CA ILE A 310 -1.94 -13.96 -24.84
C ILE A 310 -2.85 -12.74 -24.65
N GLY A 311 -2.30 -11.52 -24.81
CA GLY A 311 -3.02 -10.25 -24.64
C GLY A 311 -3.18 -9.83 -23.18
N LYS A 312 -3.33 -8.51 -22.93
CA LYS A 312 -3.42 -7.92 -21.59
C LYS A 312 -4.61 -8.47 -20.80
N ARG A 313 -5.79 -8.52 -21.44
CA ARG A 313 -7.05 -8.99 -20.84
C ARG A 313 -6.94 -10.42 -20.33
N MET A 314 -6.49 -11.35 -21.17
CA MET A 314 -6.37 -12.76 -20.80
C MET A 314 -5.30 -12.99 -19.75
N THR A 315 -4.17 -12.28 -19.83
CA THR A 315 -3.11 -12.34 -18.82
C THR A 315 -3.65 -11.91 -17.45
N TYR A 316 -4.43 -10.83 -17.39
CA TYR A 316 -5.05 -10.35 -16.16
C TYR A 316 -6.02 -11.37 -15.56
N ILE A 317 -6.91 -11.95 -16.41
CA ILE A 317 -7.89 -12.97 -16.00
C ILE A 317 -7.16 -14.19 -15.40
N TRP A 318 -6.16 -14.74 -16.09
CA TRP A 318 -5.43 -15.90 -15.61
C TRP A 318 -4.67 -15.60 -14.32
N ALA A 319 -4.02 -14.46 -14.22
CA ALA A 319 -3.30 -14.05 -13.01
C ALA A 319 -4.22 -13.96 -11.79
N MET A 320 -5.38 -13.30 -11.92
CA MET A 320 -6.34 -13.20 -10.82
C MET A 320 -7.04 -14.53 -10.53
N ALA A 321 -7.34 -15.35 -11.54
CA ALA A 321 -7.92 -16.68 -11.33
C ALA A 321 -6.97 -17.59 -10.56
N VAL A 322 -5.69 -17.63 -10.93
CA VAL A 322 -4.66 -18.40 -10.19
C VAL A 322 -4.53 -17.88 -8.76
N SER A 323 -4.45 -16.56 -8.56
CA SER A 323 -4.36 -15.97 -7.22
C SER A 323 -5.58 -16.34 -6.36
N GLY A 324 -6.78 -16.28 -6.92
CA GLY A 324 -8.02 -16.62 -6.22
C GLY A 324 -8.11 -18.11 -5.86
N LEU A 325 -7.85 -19.00 -6.82
CA LEU A 325 -7.89 -20.45 -6.59
C LEU A 325 -6.86 -20.89 -5.55
N LEU A 326 -5.62 -20.42 -5.63
CA LEU A 326 -4.59 -20.75 -4.66
C LEU A 326 -4.86 -20.13 -3.29
N SER A 327 -5.54 -18.97 -3.23
CA SER A 327 -6.01 -18.41 -1.95
C SER A 327 -7.06 -19.32 -1.29
N ILE A 328 -7.94 -19.96 -2.07
CA ILE A 328 -8.88 -20.96 -1.52
C ILE A 328 -8.11 -22.19 -0.99
N VAL A 329 -7.10 -22.67 -1.72
CA VAL A 329 -6.24 -23.79 -1.27
C VAL A 329 -5.55 -23.45 0.04
N PHE A 330 -5.14 -22.19 0.24
CA PHE A 330 -4.52 -21.71 1.46
C PHE A 330 -5.38 -21.94 2.71
N PHE A 331 -6.71 -21.94 2.60
CA PHE A 331 -7.63 -22.24 3.69
C PHE A 331 -7.42 -23.61 4.32
N PHE A 332 -7.04 -24.61 3.53
CA PHE A 332 -6.90 -25.99 3.97
C PHE A 332 -5.52 -26.30 4.56
N MET A 333 -4.62 -25.33 4.60
CA MET A 333 -3.28 -25.56 5.15
C MET A 333 -3.32 -25.60 6.68
N PRO A 334 -2.78 -26.66 7.30
CA PRO A 334 -2.72 -26.75 8.76
C PRO A 334 -1.57 -25.91 9.32
N ALA A 335 -1.67 -25.51 10.59
CA ALA A 335 -0.59 -24.87 11.33
C ALA A 335 0.44 -25.93 11.79
N THR A 336 1.16 -26.51 10.84
CA THR A 336 2.23 -27.52 11.05
C THR A 336 3.44 -27.10 10.21
N VAL A 337 4.62 -27.67 10.51
CA VAL A 337 5.85 -27.40 9.72
C VAL A 337 5.63 -27.59 8.23
N ALA A 338 5.04 -28.73 7.82
CA ALA A 338 4.74 -29.01 6.42
C ALA A 338 3.69 -28.02 5.84
N GLY A 339 2.68 -27.65 6.64
CA GLY A 339 1.69 -26.65 6.26
C GLY A 339 2.29 -25.26 6.09
N CYS A 340 3.19 -24.85 6.98
CA CYS A 340 3.90 -23.56 6.85
C CYS A 340 4.76 -23.50 5.56
N TRP A 341 5.47 -24.57 5.21
CA TRP A 341 6.19 -24.64 3.93
C TRP A 341 5.25 -24.56 2.73
N ALA A 342 4.11 -25.27 2.79
CA ALA A 342 3.08 -25.17 1.76
C ALA A 342 2.51 -23.75 1.65
N MET A 343 2.28 -23.07 2.76
CA MET A 343 1.84 -21.66 2.81
C MET A 343 2.87 -20.73 2.16
N VAL A 344 4.17 -20.95 2.37
CA VAL A 344 5.24 -20.16 1.73
C VAL A 344 5.22 -20.36 0.20
N VAL A 345 5.10 -21.59 -0.26
CA VAL A 345 5.02 -21.88 -1.71
C VAL A 345 3.77 -21.23 -2.33
N LEU A 346 2.62 -21.37 -1.67
CA LEU A 346 1.38 -20.73 -2.10
C LEU A 346 1.53 -19.19 -2.13
N GLN A 347 2.17 -18.61 -1.12
CA GLN A 347 2.42 -17.17 -1.07
C GLN A 347 3.26 -16.68 -2.25
N ILE A 348 4.33 -17.41 -2.59
CA ILE A 348 5.19 -17.08 -3.74
C ILE A 348 4.36 -17.06 -5.02
N VAL A 349 3.57 -18.10 -5.28
CA VAL A 349 2.79 -18.19 -6.53
C VAL A 349 1.66 -17.18 -6.57
N ILE A 350 0.92 -17.01 -5.46
CA ILE A 350 -0.17 -16.02 -5.35
C ILE A 350 0.38 -14.61 -5.58
N SER A 351 1.48 -14.26 -4.92
CA SER A 351 2.07 -12.93 -5.03
C SER A 351 2.69 -12.68 -6.41
N ALA A 352 3.34 -13.66 -7.00
CA ALA A 352 3.85 -13.53 -8.37
C ALA A 352 2.70 -13.32 -9.38
N ALA A 353 1.61 -14.08 -9.25
CA ALA A 353 0.43 -13.90 -10.09
C ALA A 353 -0.22 -12.53 -9.87
N ALA A 354 -0.39 -12.09 -8.62
CA ALA A 354 -0.91 -10.75 -8.31
C ALA A 354 -0.02 -9.63 -8.88
N GLY A 355 1.30 -9.80 -8.81
CA GLY A 355 2.27 -8.84 -9.37
C GLY A 355 2.13 -8.60 -10.87
N ILE A 356 1.72 -9.61 -11.62
CA ILE A 356 1.44 -9.49 -13.06
C ILE A 356 0.32 -8.46 -13.33
N THR A 357 -0.65 -8.36 -12.45
CA THR A 357 -1.87 -7.56 -12.69
C THR A 357 -1.62 -6.07 -12.61
N PHE A 358 -0.67 -5.62 -11.81
CA PHE A 358 -0.45 -4.20 -11.53
C PHE A 358 -0.03 -3.40 -12.78
N PRO A 359 1.04 -3.76 -13.52
CA PRO A 359 1.41 -3.03 -14.73
C PRO A 359 0.37 -3.15 -15.85
N LEU A 360 -0.37 -4.28 -15.92
CA LEU A 360 -1.42 -4.46 -16.89
C LEU A 360 -2.59 -3.51 -16.66
N LEU A 361 -3.00 -3.32 -15.40
CA LEU A 361 -4.08 -2.41 -15.05
C LEU A 361 -3.75 -0.97 -15.48
N TRP A 362 -2.53 -0.51 -15.21
CA TRP A 362 -2.08 0.82 -15.65
C TRP A 362 -2.03 0.95 -17.16
N SER A 363 -1.61 -0.10 -17.88
CA SER A 363 -1.65 -0.12 -19.34
C SER A 363 -3.07 -0.08 -19.88
N MET A 364 -4.01 -0.82 -19.28
CA MET A 364 -5.43 -0.79 -19.68
C MET A 364 -6.09 0.56 -19.40
N TYR A 365 -5.67 1.33 -18.38
CA TYR A 365 -6.12 2.71 -18.20
C TYR A 365 -5.65 3.63 -19.33
N ALA A 366 -4.46 3.43 -19.87
CA ALA A 366 -4.00 4.15 -21.05
C ALA A 366 -4.88 3.83 -22.28
N ASP A 367 -5.22 2.55 -22.48
CA ASP A 367 -6.12 2.12 -23.57
C ASP A 367 -7.52 2.77 -23.43
N VAL A 368 -8.02 2.93 -22.20
CA VAL A 368 -9.29 3.65 -21.94
C VAL A 368 -9.18 5.15 -22.23
N ALA A 369 -8.01 5.74 -21.96
CA ALA A 369 -7.76 7.15 -22.29
C ALA A 369 -7.78 7.38 -23.80
N ASP A 370 -7.13 6.52 -24.57
CA ASP A 370 -7.12 6.55 -26.04
C ASP A 370 -8.55 6.33 -26.60
N TYR A 371 -9.29 5.38 -26.05
CA TYR A 371 -10.70 5.16 -26.40
C TYR A 371 -11.58 6.39 -26.12
N SER A 372 -11.36 7.05 -24.98
CA SER A 372 -12.11 8.27 -24.62
C SER A 372 -11.84 9.40 -25.59
N GLU A 373 -10.58 9.57 -26.02
CA GLU A 373 -10.17 10.58 -27.01
C GLU A 373 -10.82 10.32 -28.36
N LEU A 374 -10.79 9.07 -28.84
CA LEU A 374 -11.40 8.67 -30.11
C LEU A 374 -12.93 8.86 -30.13
N LYS A 375 -13.59 8.59 -29.00
CA LYS A 375 -15.06 8.62 -28.93
C LYS A 375 -15.65 10.01 -28.68
N HIS A 376 -14.97 10.84 -27.90
CA HIS A 376 -15.46 12.12 -27.43
C HIS A 376 -14.68 13.32 -27.99
N GLY A 377 -13.58 13.08 -28.74
CA GLY A 377 -12.73 14.13 -29.31
C GLY A 377 -11.88 14.88 -28.29
N HIS A 378 -11.87 14.43 -27.04
CA HIS A 378 -11.11 15.06 -25.94
C HIS A 378 -10.45 14.01 -25.08
N GLY A 379 -9.15 14.18 -24.84
CA GLY A 379 -8.38 13.32 -23.96
C GLY A 379 -8.61 13.67 -22.49
N SER A 380 -9.43 12.88 -21.77
CA SER A 380 -9.58 12.98 -20.30
C SER A 380 -8.51 12.18 -19.55
N THR A 381 -7.31 12.05 -20.13
CA THR A 381 -6.24 11.18 -19.61
C THR A 381 -5.91 11.48 -18.15
N GLY A 382 -5.71 12.75 -17.79
CA GLY A 382 -5.42 13.14 -16.41
C GLY A 382 -6.52 12.75 -15.43
N LEU A 383 -7.78 12.89 -15.82
CA LEU A 383 -8.92 12.55 -14.99
C LEU A 383 -9.08 11.02 -14.83
N ILE A 384 -8.81 10.23 -15.87
CA ILE A 384 -8.81 8.76 -15.82
C ILE A 384 -7.75 8.26 -14.85
N PHE A 385 -6.51 8.74 -14.97
CA PHE A 385 -5.42 8.30 -14.08
C PHE A 385 -5.59 8.76 -12.64
N SER A 386 -6.06 9.98 -12.40
CA SER A 386 -6.30 10.49 -11.05
C SER A 386 -7.46 9.77 -10.36
N SER A 387 -8.58 9.52 -11.05
CA SER A 387 -9.70 8.75 -10.52
C SER A 387 -9.34 7.29 -10.25
N SER A 388 -8.47 6.70 -11.07
CA SER A 388 -7.94 5.35 -10.88
C SER A 388 -7.05 5.27 -9.64
N SER A 389 -6.19 6.25 -9.42
CA SER A 389 -5.39 6.37 -8.20
C SER A 389 -6.27 6.52 -6.96
N MET A 390 -7.32 7.34 -7.05
CA MET A 390 -8.30 7.51 -5.98
C MET A 390 -9.04 6.20 -5.67
N ALA A 391 -9.48 5.45 -6.68
CA ALA A 391 -10.13 4.14 -6.49
C ALA A 391 -9.22 3.14 -5.78
N GLN A 392 -7.94 3.13 -6.10
CA GLN A 392 -6.97 2.30 -5.41
C GLN A 392 -6.87 2.67 -3.92
N LYS A 393 -6.79 3.94 -3.59
CA LYS A 393 -6.78 4.41 -2.19
C LYS A 393 -8.04 3.99 -1.44
N PHE A 394 -9.23 4.12 -2.06
CA PHE A 394 -10.49 3.65 -1.48
C PHE A 394 -10.53 2.14 -1.30
N GLY A 395 -10.10 1.36 -2.29
CA GLY A 395 -10.03 -0.11 -2.20
C GLY A 395 -9.14 -0.57 -1.03
N GLY A 396 -7.97 0.06 -0.86
CA GLY A 396 -7.08 -0.21 0.25
C GLY A 396 -7.67 0.14 1.62
N ALA A 397 -8.32 1.30 1.72
CA ALA A 397 -8.97 1.76 2.94
C ALA A 397 -10.12 0.85 3.37
N PHE A 398 -11.01 0.56 2.39
CA PHE A 398 -12.16 -0.31 2.63
C PHE A 398 -11.70 -1.72 3.01
N GLY A 399 -10.64 -2.24 2.36
CA GLY A 399 -10.04 -3.52 2.71
C GLY A 399 -9.55 -3.58 4.15
N SER A 400 -8.82 -2.56 4.60
CA SER A 400 -8.34 -2.48 5.99
C SER A 400 -9.46 -2.37 7.02
N ALA A 401 -10.49 -1.56 6.74
CA ALA A 401 -11.66 -1.45 7.61
C ALA A 401 -12.47 -2.75 7.67
N LEU A 402 -12.62 -3.42 6.52
CA LEU A 402 -13.35 -4.67 6.39
C LEU A 402 -12.72 -5.80 7.23
N ILE A 403 -11.38 -5.87 7.30
CA ILE A 403 -10.67 -6.81 8.18
C ILE A 403 -11.17 -6.67 9.62
N LEU A 404 -11.15 -5.45 10.15
CA LEU A 404 -11.48 -5.17 11.53
C LEU A 404 -12.97 -5.43 11.84
N TRP A 405 -13.88 -5.03 10.93
CA TRP A 405 -15.31 -5.30 11.07
C TRP A 405 -15.62 -6.81 11.03
N LEU A 406 -14.95 -7.56 10.15
CA LEU A 406 -15.13 -9.01 10.10
C LEU A 406 -14.56 -9.69 11.33
N LEU A 407 -13.38 -9.30 11.81
CA LEU A 407 -12.83 -9.81 13.07
C LEU A 407 -13.76 -9.54 14.24
N ALA A 408 -14.32 -8.32 14.32
CA ALA A 408 -15.34 -8.00 15.35
C ALA A 408 -16.56 -8.89 15.24
N SER A 409 -17.06 -9.17 14.02
CA SER A 409 -18.23 -10.03 13.80
C SER A 409 -17.99 -11.51 14.14
N TYR A 410 -16.75 -11.98 14.02
CA TYR A 410 -16.33 -13.32 14.43
C TYR A 410 -15.93 -13.40 15.92
N GLY A 411 -16.10 -12.32 16.69
CA GLY A 411 -15.81 -12.30 18.13
C GLY A 411 -14.32 -12.43 18.43
N TYR A 412 -13.45 -11.86 17.60
CA TYR A 412 -12.00 -11.84 17.84
C TYR A 412 -11.70 -11.02 19.10
N ASP A 413 -10.99 -11.63 20.05
CA ASP A 413 -10.57 -10.99 21.29
C ASP A 413 -9.22 -10.30 21.14
N THR A 414 -9.20 -8.99 21.37
CA THR A 414 -7.99 -8.15 21.29
C THR A 414 -7.26 -8.03 22.63
N SER A 415 -7.81 -8.59 23.73
CA SER A 415 -7.24 -8.43 25.09
C SER A 415 -5.89 -9.12 25.29
N GLY A 416 -5.50 -10.00 24.37
CA GLY A 416 -4.23 -10.72 24.39
C GLY A 416 -4.13 -11.81 25.47
N ALA A 417 -5.12 -11.94 26.35
CA ALA A 417 -5.08 -12.85 27.50
C ALA A 417 -5.73 -14.21 27.22
N ALA A 418 -6.45 -14.38 26.13
CA ALA A 418 -7.23 -15.58 25.86
C ALA A 418 -6.80 -16.26 24.56
N VAL A 419 -6.85 -17.58 24.55
CA VAL A 419 -6.84 -18.36 23.31
C VAL A 419 -8.09 -17.98 22.53
N GLN A 420 -7.93 -17.59 21.27
CA GLN A 420 -9.03 -17.20 20.40
C GLN A 420 -10.06 -18.31 20.26
N ASN A 421 -11.33 -17.95 20.23
CA ASN A 421 -12.40 -18.92 20.01
C ASN A 421 -12.36 -19.51 18.58
N GLY A 422 -13.02 -20.64 18.37
CA GLY A 422 -13.01 -21.33 17.07
C GLY A 422 -13.61 -20.49 15.92
N GLU A 423 -14.57 -19.59 16.22
CA GLU A 423 -15.17 -18.69 15.23
C GLU A 423 -14.19 -17.60 14.80
N ALA A 424 -13.42 -17.02 15.73
CA ALA A 424 -12.39 -16.05 15.42
C ALA A 424 -11.27 -16.67 14.56
N ILE A 425 -10.82 -17.88 14.90
CA ILE A 425 -9.84 -18.64 14.10
C ILE A 425 -10.39 -18.93 12.69
N PHE A 426 -11.65 -19.34 12.59
CA PHE A 426 -12.31 -19.52 11.29
C PHE A 426 -12.35 -18.21 10.51
N GLY A 427 -12.70 -17.09 11.15
CA GLY A 427 -12.68 -15.75 10.55
C GLY A 427 -11.30 -15.36 10.02
N LEU A 428 -10.22 -15.61 10.77
CA LEU A 428 -8.84 -15.38 10.34
C LEU A 428 -8.48 -16.19 9.08
N ARG A 429 -8.87 -17.46 9.05
CA ARG A 429 -8.67 -18.32 7.88
C ARG A 429 -9.46 -17.82 6.66
N MET A 430 -10.68 -17.33 6.87
CA MET A 430 -11.50 -16.72 5.81
C MET A 430 -10.86 -15.44 5.25
N LEU A 431 -10.31 -14.59 6.12
CA LEU A 431 -9.60 -13.35 5.74
C LEU A 431 -8.33 -13.60 4.91
N MET A 432 -7.65 -14.72 5.13
CA MET A 432 -6.45 -15.09 4.36
C MET A 432 -6.76 -15.86 3.06
N SER A 433 -8.01 -16.31 2.87
CA SER A 433 -8.36 -17.25 1.81
C SER A 433 -9.59 -16.85 0.98
N TRP A 434 -10.79 -17.16 1.45
CA TRP A 434 -12.05 -17.02 0.70
C TRP A 434 -12.41 -15.57 0.39
N LEU A 435 -12.18 -14.66 1.33
CA LEU A 435 -12.50 -13.24 1.13
C LEU A 435 -11.59 -12.59 0.08
N PRO A 436 -10.26 -12.75 0.12
CA PRO A 436 -9.39 -12.35 -0.99
C PRO A 436 -9.77 -13.03 -2.31
N ALA A 437 -10.12 -14.33 -2.29
CA ALA A 437 -10.55 -15.05 -3.49
C ALA A 437 -11.83 -14.48 -4.10
N ALA A 438 -12.77 -14.01 -3.28
CA ALA A 438 -13.97 -13.32 -3.77
C ALA A 438 -13.61 -12.00 -4.48
N GLY A 439 -12.62 -11.25 -3.98
CA GLY A 439 -12.06 -10.08 -4.66
C GLY A 439 -11.45 -10.44 -6.02
N CYS A 440 -10.68 -11.53 -6.08
CA CYS A 440 -10.13 -12.04 -7.34
C CYS A 440 -11.25 -12.44 -8.33
N ALA A 441 -12.27 -13.14 -7.86
CA ALA A 441 -13.40 -13.57 -8.70
C ALA A 441 -14.15 -12.35 -9.25
N LEU A 442 -14.39 -11.33 -8.43
CA LEU A 442 -15.01 -10.07 -8.89
C LEU A 442 -14.15 -9.39 -9.96
N ALA A 443 -12.82 -9.30 -9.75
CA ALA A 443 -11.92 -8.74 -10.74
C ALA A 443 -11.94 -9.52 -12.07
N VAL A 444 -11.94 -10.86 -12.01
CA VAL A 444 -12.06 -11.73 -13.20
C VAL A 444 -13.36 -11.47 -13.95
N LEU A 445 -14.49 -11.43 -13.25
CA LEU A 445 -15.80 -11.16 -13.86
C LEU A 445 -15.85 -9.79 -14.53
N LEU A 446 -15.33 -8.77 -13.88
CA LEU A 446 -15.27 -7.40 -14.43
C LEU A 446 -14.38 -7.33 -15.68
N VAL A 447 -13.18 -7.94 -15.64
CA VAL A 447 -12.29 -7.97 -16.80
C VAL A 447 -12.88 -8.84 -17.93
N ALA A 448 -13.65 -9.88 -17.61
CA ALA A 448 -14.32 -10.71 -18.62
C ALA A 448 -15.37 -9.93 -19.45
N ILE A 449 -15.99 -8.90 -18.89
CA ILE A 449 -16.93 -8.02 -19.61
C ILE A 449 -16.25 -6.75 -20.16
N TYR A 450 -14.94 -6.57 -19.96
CA TYR A 450 -14.19 -5.42 -20.47
C TYR A 450 -14.13 -5.46 -22.01
N PRO A 451 -14.65 -4.41 -22.70
CA PRO A 451 -14.91 -4.47 -24.14
C PRO A 451 -13.70 -4.16 -25.02
N LEU A 452 -12.64 -3.51 -24.47
CA LEU A 452 -11.49 -3.14 -25.28
C LEU A 452 -10.55 -4.34 -25.40
N ASN A 453 -10.42 -4.86 -26.60
CA ASN A 453 -9.41 -5.85 -26.98
C ASN A 453 -8.29 -5.12 -27.74
N GLU A 454 -7.07 -5.64 -27.66
CA GLU A 454 -5.92 -5.19 -28.45
C GLU A 454 -6.19 -5.28 -29.93
#